data_416bd0c48b26d05135893711bd59b8a4
#
_entry.id   416bd0c48b26d05135893711bd59b8a4
#
_cell.length_a   1.000
_cell.length_b   1.000
_cell.length_c   1.000
_cell.angle_alpha   90.00
_cell.angle_beta   90.00
_cell.angle_gamma   90.00
#
_symmetry.space_group_name_H-M   'P 1'
#
loop_
_entity.id
_entity.type
_entity.pdbx_description
1 polymer ?
#
loop_
_entity_poly.entity_id
_entity_poly.type
_entity_poly.pdbx_seq_one_letter_code
_entity_poly.pdbx_strand_id
1 'polypeptide(L)'
;MQNPDHRSVHGNNIISDPTSSLTFYPAYAFTASETWSKWVKLTAHEIHHILKPHKRYAETTTTTLARLDNTGTGKHGHNHRDAALLLFYLNHPIQFVQVVGVVVALDEYFEKFWLFTIDDSSGATIDVTCPKPEKEKEKAAAVNSAQAQDGKSKSKSNRPKEFTTEEALLQRNVSTLTIGTVVQAKGTLSTFRSSRQLSLLRLAIVPDTTHEMALIASRITFLNSTLENPWTLSSSRLKELQKEAEGEKEQDHMRAVRRRKREAMKHQREERHTRLIREAYEKEEQDRRRAADEAKVAGEVLRAQLKKGKRSAGGKKD
;
A
#
# COMPACT_ATOMS: atom_id res chain seq x y z
N MET A 1 41.36 0.61 28.38
CA MET A 1 39.96 0.70 28.82
C MET A 1 39.07 0.36 27.63
N GLN A 2 38.65 -0.89 27.60
CA GLN A 2 37.83 -1.47 26.50
C GLN A 2 36.36 -1.33 26.87
N ASN A 3 35.56 -0.75 25.95
CA ASN A 3 34.11 -0.76 26.03
C ASN A 3 33.57 -2.12 25.59
N PRO A 4 32.70 -2.78 26.32
CA PRO A 4 32.05 -3.99 25.87
C PRO A 4 30.84 -3.68 25.02
N ASP A 5 30.79 -4.30 23.85
CA ASP A 5 29.68 -4.35 22.89
C ASP A 5 28.37 -4.79 23.57
N HIS A 6 27.39 -3.91 23.59
CA HIS A 6 26.00 -4.25 23.84
C HIS A 6 25.40 -4.98 22.63
N ARG A 7 25.63 -6.28 22.51
CA ARG A 7 24.78 -7.16 21.71
C ARG A 7 23.41 -7.28 22.41
N SER A 8 22.43 -6.57 21.88
CA SER A 8 21.03 -6.75 22.22
C SER A 8 20.58 -8.15 21.78
N VAL A 9 20.59 -9.08 22.71
CA VAL A 9 19.98 -10.39 22.56
C VAL A 9 18.47 -10.19 22.66
N HIS A 10 17.77 -10.16 21.55
CA HIS A 10 16.30 -10.22 21.53
C HIS A 10 15.90 -11.63 21.95
N GLY A 11 15.73 -11.80 23.27
CA GLY A 11 15.23 -13.02 23.87
C GLY A 11 13.80 -13.30 23.40
N ASN A 12 13.60 -14.49 22.85
CA ASN A 12 12.30 -15.09 22.52
C ASN A 12 11.53 -15.44 23.79
N ASN A 13 11.07 -14.47 24.57
CA ASN A 13 10.33 -14.73 25.77
C ASN A 13 8.84 -14.91 25.48
N ILE A 14 8.35 -16.12 25.64
CA ILE A 14 6.94 -16.41 25.89
C ILE A 14 6.58 -15.71 27.19
N ILE A 15 5.74 -14.68 27.15
CA ILE A 15 5.30 -13.95 28.33
C ILE A 15 3.88 -14.43 28.64
N SER A 16 3.74 -15.16 29.73
CA SER A 16 2.46 -15.32 30.41
C SER A 16 2.15 -14.00 31.15
N ASP A 17 1.03 -13.38 30.84
CA ASP A 17 0.54 -12.22 31.60
C ASP A 17 0.19 -12.71 33.03
N PRO A 18 0.78 -12.18 34.11
CA PRO A 18 0.54 -12.66 35.47
C PRO A 18 -0.91 -12.48 35.93
N THR A 19 -1.73 -11.73 35.21
CA THR A 19 -3.15 -11.50 35.52
C THR A 19 -4.12 -12.37 34.71
N SER A 20 -3.63 -13.06 33.65
CA SER A 20 -4.43 -13.98 32.85
C SER A 20 -3.61 -15.25 32.59
N SER A 21 -4.25 -16.41 32.68
CA SER A 21 -3.64 -17.72 32.34
C SER A 21 -3.34 -17.86 30.82
N LEU A 22 -3.48 -16.77 30.03
CA LEU A 22 -3.36 -16.76 28.60
C LEU A 22 -1.90 -16.57 28.15
N THR A 23 -1.43 -17.45 27.28
CA THR A 23 -0.10 -17.36 26.68
C THR A 23 -0.17 -16.62 25.35
N PHE A 24 0.59 -15.52 25.21
CA PHE A 24 0.70 -14.77 23.95
C PHE A 24 1.98 -15.16 23.22
N TYR A 25 1.84 -15.55 21.96
CA TYR A 25 2.94 -16.02 21.11
C TYR A 25 3.59 -14.87 20.32
N PRO A 26 4.87 -14.99 19.95
CA PRO A 26 5.52 -14.01 19.09
C PRO A 26 4.84 -13.83 17.72
N ALA A 27 5.04 -12.67 17.08
CA ALA A 27 4.36 -12.32 15.83
C ALA A 27 4.59 -13.33 14.69
N TYR A 28 5.77 -13.95 14.62
CA TYR A 28 6.06 -14.98 13.62
C TYR A 28 5.18 -16.24 13.76
N ALA A 29 4.63 -16.47 14.94
CA ALA A 29 3.75 -17.60 15.17
C ALA A 29 2.28 -17.34 14.75
N PHE A 30 1.90 -16.09 14.45
CA PHE A 30 0.50 -15.75 14.13
C PHE A 30 -0.02 -16.46 12.88
N THR A 31 0.85 -16.75 11.93
CA THR A 31 0.49 -17.51 10.72
C THR A 31 -0.07 -18.91 11.02
N ALA A 32 0.28 -19.48 12.18
CA ALA A 32 -0.23 -20.76 12.63
C ALA A 32 -1.59 -20.66 13.37
N SER A 33 -2.06 -19.43 13.64
CA SER A 33 -3.38 -19.24 14.24
C SER A 33 -4.48 -19.40 13.17
N GLU A 34 -5.56 -20.09 13.54
CA GLU A 34 -6.72 -20.23 12.66
C GLU A 34 -7.39 -18.90 12.32
N THR A 35 -7.23 -17.89 13.16
CA THR A 35 -7.86 -16.57 13.00
C THR A 35 -7.07 -15.64 12.09
N TRP A 36 -5.75 -15.89 11.89
CA TRP A 36 -4.86 -14.95 11.22
C TRP A 36 -5.19 -14.70 9.75
N SER A 37 -5.42 -15.77 8.99
CA SER A 37 -5.71 -15.71 7.55
C SER A 37 -7.20 -15.83 7.20
N LYS A 38 -8.07 -15.99 8.19
CA LYS A 38 -9.52 -16.15 7.99
C LYS A 38 -10.27 -14.86 8.28
N TRP A 39 -11.43 -14.70 7.67
CA TRP A 39 -12.42 -13.69 8.04
C TRP A 39 -13.06 -14.10 9.36
N VAL A 40 -12.62 -13.48 10.44
CA VAL A 40 -13.14 -13.76 11.78
C VAL A 40 -14.53 -13.13 11.91
N LYS A 41 -15.52 -13.95 12.17
CA LYS A 41 -16.92 -13.56 12.23
C LYS A 41 -17.23 -13.03 13.63
N LEU A 42 -17.40 -11.72 13.73
CA LEU A 42 -17.63 -11.02 15.00
C LEU A 42 -18.86 -10.13 14.91
N THR A 43 -19.44 -9.85 16.07
CA THR A 43 -20.45 -8.82 16.27
C THR A 43 -19.79 -7.46 16.51
N ALA A 44 -20.57 -6.37 16.29
CA ALA A 44 -20.15 -5.02 16.63
C ALA A 44 -19.84 -4.91 18.14
N HIS A 45 -20.62 -5.54 19.00
CA HIS A 45 -20.37 -5.61 20.43
C HIS A 45 -19.02 -6.26 20.75
N GLU A 46 -18.71 -7.41 20.16
CA GLU A 46 -17.42 -8.10 20.36
C GLU A 46 -16.25 -7.24 19.88
N ILE A 47 -16.40 -6.56 18.75
CA ILE A 47 -15.38 -5.67 18.21
C ILE A 47 -15.10 -4.51 19.17
N HIS A 48 -16.12 -3.90 19.76
CA HIS A 48 -15.93 -2.75 20.65
C HIS A 48 -15.49 -3.13 22.05
N HIS A 49 -16.04 -4.21 22.62
CA HIS A 49 -15.91 -4.51 24.05
C HIS A 49 -15.05 -5.72 24.37
N ILE A 50 -15.02 -6.75 23.51
CA ILE A 50 -14.30 -8.01 23.78
C ILE A 50 -12.87 -7.98 23.24
N LEU A 51 -12.68 -7.51 22.01
CA LEU A 51 -11.33 -7.41 21.43
C LEU A 51 -10.46 -6.47 22.26
N LYS A 52 -9.23 -6.88 22.56
CA LYS A 52 -8.30 -6.06 23.35
C LYS A 52 -6.96 -5.93 22.65
N PRO A 53 -6.32 -4.75 22.70
CA PRO A 53 -4.92 -4.61 22.30
C PRO A 53 -4.05 -5.28 23.37
N HIS A 54 -2.93 -5.87 22.97
CA HIS A 54 -1.93 -6.38 23.90
C HIS A 54 -0.71 -5.46 23.91
N LYS A 55 -0.19 -5.09 25.10
CA LYS A 55 0.89 -4.11 25.29
C LYS A 55 2.12 -4.38 24.42
N ARG A 56 2.51 -5.64 24.28
CA ARG A 56 3.65 -6.05 23.44
C ARG A 56 3.49 -5.70 21.96
N TYR A 57 2.25 -5.58 21.49
CA TYR A 57 1.90 -5.35 20.09
C TYR A 57 1.16 -4.03 19.87
N ALA A 58 1.15 -3.13 20.89
CA ALA A 58 0.40 -1.88 20.83
C ALA A 58 0.82 -0.97 19.68
N GLU A 59 2.11 -1.02 19.31
CA GLU A 59 2.68 -0.27 18.16
C GLU A 59 2.71 -1.09 16.87
N THR A 60 2.31 -2.37 16.95
CA THR A 60 2.33 -3.28 15.79
C THR A 60 0.99 -3.20 15.09
N THR A 61 0.99 -2.70 13.88
CA THR A 61 -0.18 -2.75 13.01
C THR A 61 -0.13 -3.99 12.12
N THR A 62 -1.28 -4.48 11.66
CA THR A 62 -1.32 -5.59 10.72
C THR A 62 -0.58 -5.28 9.41
N THR A 63 -0.53 -4.00 9.03
CA THR A 63 0.25 -3.54 7.87
C THR A 63 1.76 -3.71 8.06
N THR A 64 2.26 -3.55 9.29
CA THR A 64 3.68 -3.79 9.61
C THR A 64 4.00 -5.27 9.54
N LEU A 65 3.09 -6.13 9.99
CA LEU A 65 3.21 -7.59 9.90
C LEU A 65 3.10 -8.07 8.45
N ALA A 66 2.19 -7.52 7.64
CA ALA A 66 2.08 -7.82 6.21
C ALA A 66 3.32 -7.41 5.39
N ARG A 67 4.14 -6.47 5.89
CA ARG A 67 5.45 -6.17 5.30
C ARG A 67 6.51 -7.24 5.62
N LEU A 68 6.33 -7.98 6.69
CA LEU A 68 7.17 -9.13 7.00
C LEU A 68 6.80 -10.34 6.12
N ASP A 69 5.52 -10.48 5.77
CA ASP A 69 5.02 -11.47 4.81
C ASP A 69 5.14 -10.90 3.38
N ASN A 70 6.30 -10.89 2.85
CA ASN A 70 6.82 -10.48 1.54
C ASN A 70 5.89 -10.66 0.30
N THR A 71 4.58 -10.49 0.44
CA THR A 71 3.64 -10.42 -0.68
C THR A 71 3.59 -9.00 -1.22
N GLY A 72 4.34 -8.76 -2.29
CA GLY A 72 4.68 -7.50 -2.96
C GLY A 72 3.55 -6.55 -3.40
N THR A 73 2.47 -6.44 -2.65
CA THR A 73 1.35 -5.52 -2.92
C THR A 73 1.42 -4.19 -2.14
N GLY A 74 2.50 -3.96 -1.39
CA GLY A 74 2.71 -2.76 -0.56
C GLY A 74 3.02 -1.46 -1.31
N LYS A 75 2.28 -1.08 -2.36
CA LYS A 75 2.42 0.20 -3.07
C LYS A 75 1.26 1.18 -2.84
N HIS A 76 0.65 1.18 -1.70
CA HIS A 76 -0.23 2.28 -1.34
C HIS A 76 0.31 2.93 -0.07
N GLY A 77 0.83 4.15 -0.22
CA GLY A 77 1.14 5.06 0.86
C GLY A 77 -0.13 5.43 1.61
N HIS A 78 -0.64 4.52 2.44
CA HIS A 78 -1.68 4.85 3.38
C HIS A 78 -1.08 5.73 4.47
N ASN A 79 -1.68 6.88 4.64
CA ASN A 79 -1.39 7.78 5.75
C ASN A 79 -1.43 6.99 7.07
N HIS A 80 -0.51 7.26 7.96
CA HIS A 80 -0.31 6.60 9.27
C HIS A 80 -1.57 6.53 10.14
N ARG A 81 -2.66 7.21 9.75
CA ARG A 81 -3.96 7.26 10.44
C ARG A 81 -4.86 6.04 10.20
N ASP A 82 -4.65 5.32 9.09
CA ASP A 82 -5.50 4.20 8.66
C ASP A 82 -4.80 2.84 8.83
N ALA A 83 -3.79 2.77 9.69
CA ALA A 83 -3.09 1.53 9.95
C ALA A 83 -4.04 0.55 10.65
N ALA A 84 -4.20 -0.64 10.05
CA ALA A 84 -5.02 -1.69 10.61
C ALA A 84 -4.54 -2.10 12.00
N LEU A 85 -5.45 -2.14 12.97
CA LEU A 85 -5.16 -2.51 14.35
C LEU A 85 -4.97 -4.01 14.51
N LEU A 86 -3.95 -4.38 15.28
CA LEU A 86 -3.81 -5.74 15.78
C LEU A 86 -4.50 -5.86 17.13
N LEU A 87 -5.61 -6.58 17.14
CA LEU A 87 -6.40 -6.85 18.34
C LEU A 87 -6.45 -8.35 18.59
N PHE A 88 -6.80 -8.72 19.82
CA PHE A 88 -6.87 -10.11 20.24
C PHE A 88 -8.24 -10.44 20.81
N TYR A 89 -8.78 -11.59 20.39
CA TYR A 89 -9.89 -12.27 21.07
C TYR A 89 -9.29 -13.36 21.94
N LEU A 90 -9.37 -13.25 23.27
CA LEU A 90 -8.50 -13.99 24.18
C LEU A 90 -7.03 -13.78 23.80
N ASN A 91 -6.35 -14.80 23.29
CA ASN A 91 -4.99 -14.73 22.75
C ASN A 91 -4.92 -14.98 21.22
N HIS A 92 -6.07 -15.07 20.54
CA HIS A 92 -6.13 -15.18 19.09
C HIS A 92 -5.85 -13.84 18.42
N PRO A 93 -4.85 -13.73 17.55
CA PRO A 93 -4.60 -12.50 16.79
C PRO A 93 -5.66 -12.31 15.71
N ILE A 94 -6.30 -11.15 15.67
CA ILE A 94 -7.37 -10.81 14.72
C ILE A 94 -6.85 -9.79 13.72
N GLN A 95 -6.80 -10.15 12.45
CA GLN A 95 -6.40 -9.30 11.35
C GLN A 95 -7.59 -8.91 10.47
N PHE A 96 -8.40 -9.89 10.10
CA PHE A 96 -9.54 -9.72 9.20
C PHE A 96 -10.83 -10.04 9.93
N VAL A 97 -11.81 -9.16 9.76
CA VAL A 97 -13.12 -9.27 10.43
C VAL A 97 -14.23 -9.33 9.41
N GLN A 98 -15.27 -10.08 9.73
CA GLN A 98 -16.52 -10.14 9.01
C GLN A 98 -17.67 -9.78 9.95
N VAL A 99 -18.48 -8.81 9.56
CA VAL A 99 -19.71 -8.40 10.25
C VAL A 99 -20.89 -8.58 9.30
N VAL A 100 -22.03 -9.01 9.84
CA VAL A 100 -23.29 -9.15 9.11
C VAL A 100 -24.36 -8.37 9.86
N GLY A 101 -25.09 -7.51 9.17
CA GLY A 101 -26.15 -6.71 9.77
C GLY A 101 -26.82 -5.77 8.79
N VAL A 102 -27.71 -4.95 9.31
CA VAL A 102 -28.51 -3.99 8.53
C VAL A 102 -27.79 -2.65 8.45
N VAL A 103 -27.78 -2.02 7.29
CA VAL A 103 -27.31 -0.64 7.11
C VAL A 103 -28.35 0.30 7.72
N VAL A 104 -27.96 0.99 8.80
CA VAL A 104 -28.85 1.93 9.53
C VAL A 104 -28.55 3.39 9.23
N ALA A 105 -27.36 3.71 8.77
CA ALA A 105 -26.97 5.05 8.32
C ALA A 105 -26.07 4.97 7.11
N LEU A 106 -26.20 5.92 6.21
CA LEU A 106 -25.35 6.08 5.02
C LEU A 106 -25.03 7.56 4.87
N ASP A 107 -23.74 7.89 4.91
CA ASP A 107 -23.26 9.25 4.77
C ASP A 107 -22.52 9.41 3.42
N GLU A 108 -23.16 10.17 2.52
CA GLU A 108 -22.65 10.44 1.18
C GLU A 108 -21.81 11.72 1.10
N TYR A 109 -21.76 12.52 2.17
CA TYR A 109 -21.14 13.85 2.17
C TYR A 109 -19.61 13.84 2.09
N PHE A 110 -18.95 12.69 2.35
CA PHE A 110 -17.50 12.61 2.26
C PHE A 110 -17.04 12.45 0.80
N GLU A 111 -16.26 13.39 0.30
CA GLU A 111 -15.73 13.35 -1.07
C GLU A 111 -14.80 12.15 -1.33
N LYS A 112 -14.04 11.72 -0.31
CA LYS A 112 -12.99 10.70 -0.45
C LYS A 112 -13.41 9.30 -0.01
N PHE A 113 -14.46 9.19 0.81
CA PHE A 113 -14.86 7.92 1.42
C PHE A 113 -16.37 7.77 1.39
N TRP A 114 -16.82 6.52 1.25
CA TRP A 114 -18.15 6.10 1.64
C TRP A 114 -18.10 5.79 3.13
N LEU A 115 -19.06 6.28 3.88
CA LEU A 115 -19.25 5.98 5.30
C LEU A 115 -20.67 5.46 5.50
N PHE A 116 -20.80 4.29 6.10
CA PHE A 116 -22.08 3.74 6.49
C PHE A 116 -21.97 2.97 7.81
N THR A 117 -23.07 2.87 8.53
CA THR A 117 -23.11 2.21 9.83
C THR A 117 -23.94 0.94 9.74
N ILE A 118 -23.42 -0.15 10.29
CA ILE A 118 -24.09 -1.46 10.36
C ILE A 118 -24.54 -1.70 11.78
N ASP A 119 -25.81 -2.11 11.93
CA ASP A 119 -26.39 -2.68 13.15
C ASP A 119 -26.58 -4.18 12.96
N ASP A 120 -25.92 -4.97 13.78
CA ASP A 120 -26.00 -6.45 13.79
C ASP A 120 -26.87 -7.01 14.92
N SER A 121 -27.66 -6.14 15.57
CA SER A 121 -28.54 -6.47 16.70
C SER A 121 -27.80 -6.98 17.94
N SER A 122 -26.49 -6.73 18.06
CA SER A 122 -25.69 -7.13 19.25
C SER A 122 -25.72 -6.12 20.38
N GLY A 123 -26.45 -5.00 20.21
CA GLY A 123 -26.48 -3.88 21.14
C GLY A 123 -25.38 -2.85 20.89
N ALA A 124 -24.64 -2.96 19.79
CA ALA A 124 -23.68 -1.98 19.30
C ALA A 124 -23.76 -1.89 17.79
N THR A 125 -23.33 -0.75 17.26
CA THR A 125 -23.20 -0.54 15.80
C THR A 125 -21.73 -0.39 15.43
N ILE A 126 -21.39 -0.61 14.16
CA ILE A 126 -20.04 -0.40 13.65
C ILE A 126 -20.04 0.49 12.41
N ASP A 127 -19.19 1.50 12.41
CA ASP A 127 -18.95 2.34 11.26
C ASP A 127 -18.04 1.62 10.27
N VAL A 128 -18.40 1.71 8.99
CA VAL A 128 -17.68 1.08 7.89
C VAL A 128 -17.22 2.16 6.92
N THR A 129 -15.93 2.19 6.61
CA THR A 129 -15.33 3.13 5.68
C THR A 129 -14.81 2.42 4.43
N CYS A 130 -15.08 3.01 3.26
CA CYS A 130 -14.56 2.53 1.98
C CYS A 130 -14.05 3.72 1.16
N PRO A 131 -12.80 3.70 0.66
CA PRO A 131 -12.30 4.78 -0.17
C PRO A 131 -13.04 4.85 -1.51
N LYS A 132 -13.42 6.07 -1.92
CA LYS A 132 -13.97 6.32 -3.27
C LYS A 132 -12.85 6.29 -4.31
N PRO A 133 -13.12 5.84 -5.54
CA PRO A 133 -12.14 5.91 -6.62
C PRO A 133 -11.81 7.39 -6.90
N GLU A 134 -10.52 7.70 -7.07
CA GLU A 134 -10.10 9.06 -7.40
C GLU A 134 -10.62 9.48 -8.78
N LYS A 135 -11.37 10.56 -8.84
CA LYS A 135 -11.96 11.13 -10.09
C LYS A 135 -10.90 11.46 -11.17
N GLU A 136 -9.64 11.63 -10.78
CA GLU A 136 -8.54 11.84 -11.72
C GLU A 136 -8.24 10.60 -12.58
N LYS A 137 -8.51 9.40 -12.08
CA LYS A 137 -8.33 8.16 -12.86
C LYS A 137 -9.41 8.00 -13.93
N GLU A 138 -10.61 8.50 -13.70
CA GLU A 138 -11.69 8.51 -14.69
C GLU A 138 -11.42 9.51 -15.82
N LYS A 139 -10.87 10.69 -15.52
CA LYS A 139 -10.47 11.68 -16.54
C LYS A 139 -9.30 11.19 -17.38
N ALA A 140 -8.30 10.54 -16.78
CA ALA A 140 -7.18 9.95 -17.52
C ALA A 140 -7.60 8.77 -18.40
N ALA A 141 -8.56 7.97 -17.98
CA ALA A 141 -9.15 6.90 -18.80
C ALA A 141 -9.97 7.46 -19.97
N ALA A 142 -10.73 8.53 -19.75
CA ALA A 142 -11.54 9.19 -20.79
C ALA A 142 -10.67 9.92 -21.83
N VAL A 143 -9.57 10.55 -21.42
CA VAL A 143 -8.62 11.22 -22.33
C VAL A 143 -7.83 10.22 -23.19
N ASN A 144 -7.46 9.06 -22.61
CA ASN A 144 -6.74 8.02 -23.35
C ASN A 144 -7.63 7.25 -24.34
N SER A 145 -8.94 7.19 -24.12
CA SER A 145 -9.90 6.59 -25.08
C SER A 145 -10.18 7.49 -26.29
N ALA A 146 -10.00 8.80 -26.17
CA ALA A 146 -10.18 9.77 -27.25
C ALA A 146 -8.94 9.94 -28.16
N GLN A 147 -7.75 9.51 -27.74
CA GLN A 147 -6.48 9.66 -28.49
C GLN A 147 -5.94 8.36 -29.09
N ALA A 148 -6.72 7.29 -29.15
CA ALA A 148 -6.27 6.00 -29.74
C ALA A 148 -6.47 5.91 -31.26
N GLN A 149 -6.41 7.02 -32.00
CA GLN A 149 -6.26 7.03 -33.47
C GLN A 149 -5.05 7.90 -33.81
N ASP A 150 -3.92 7.33 -33.81
CA ASP A 150 -2.74 7.44 -34.68
C ASP A 150 -1.41 7.28 -33.91
N GLY A 151 -0.51 6.47 -34.50
CA GLY A 151 0.92 6.61 -34.26
C GLY A 151 1.61 5.65 -33.30
N LYS A 152 2.16 4.58 -33.86
CA LYS A 152 3.20 3.75 -33.25
C LYS A 152 4.34 4.56 -32.63
N SER A 153 4.44 4.58 -31.29
CA SER A 153 5.73 4.74 -30.63
C SER A 153 5.76 3.93 -29.33
N LYS A 154 6.75 3.04 -29.27
CA LYS A 154 7.05 2.21 -28.09
C LYS A 154 7.63 3.07 -26.99
N SER A 155 6.83 3.53 -26.03
CA SER A 155 7.30 3.98 -24.74
C SER A 155 6.71 3.10 -23.65
N LYS A 156 7.57 2.61 -22.77
CA LYS A 156 7.22 1.73 -21.64
C LYS A 156 6.22 2.41 -20.73
N SER A 157 5.02 2.01 -20.88
CA SER A 157 3.86 1.82 -20.03
C SER A 157 3.89 2.39 -18.61
N ASN A 158 3.29 3.54 -18.44
CA ASN A 158 2.36 3.74 -17.33
C ASN A 158 0.99 3.19 -17.81
N ARG A 159 0.78 1.88 -17.71
CA ARG A 159 -0.56 1.31 -17.84
C ARG A 159 -1.39 1.84 -16.66
N PRO A 160 -2.58 2.43 -16.90
CA PRO A 160 -3.56 2.64 -15.85
C PRO A 160 -3.77 1.27 -15.18
N LYS A 161 -3.73 1.21 -13.86
CA LYS A 161 -4.12 -0.01 -13.16
C LYS A 161 -5.59 -0.23 -13.51
N GLU A 162 -5.88 -1.23 -14.33
CA GLU A 162 -7.22 -1.79 -14.45
C GLU A 162 -7.65 -2.12 -13.02
N PHE A 163 -8.80 -1.60 -12.61
CA PHE A 163 -9.43 -2.02 -11.36
C PHE A 163 -9.49 -3.53 -11.39
N THR A 164 -9.00 -4.16 -10.33
CA THR A 164 -9.21 -5.60 -10.21
C THR A 164 -10.73 -5.83 -10.23
N THR A 165 -11.16 -6.94 -10.78
CA THR A 165 -12.60 -7.27 -10.85
C THR A 165 -13.27 -7.17 -9.46
N GLU A 166 -12.51 -7.44 -8.40
CA GLU A 166 -12.95 -7.33 -7.00
C GLU A 166 -13.16 -5.88 -6.54
N GLU A 167 -12.27 -4.94 -6.89
CA GLU A 167 -12.44 -3.52 -6.56
C GLU A 167 -13.65 -2.92 -7.28
N ALA A 168 -13.86 -3.28 -8.54
CA ALA A 168 -15.03 -2.83 -9.31
C ALA A 168 -16.34 -3.36 -8.71
N LEU A 169 -16.37 -4.62 -8.27
CA LEU A 169 -17.53 -5.21 -7.59
C LEU A 169 -17.79 -4.53 -6.24
N LEU A 170 -16.74 -4.24 -5.48
CA LEU A 170 -16.87 -3.53 -4.21
C LEU A 170 -17.50 -2.15 -4.42
N GLN A 171 -17.00 -1.34 -5.35
CA GLN A 171 -17.53 -0.01 -5.64
C GLN A 171 -18.99 -0.07 -6.13
N ARG A 172 -19.30 -1.03 -6.97
CA ARG A 172 -20.69 -1.26 -7.43
C ARG A 172 -21.61 -1.59 -6.27
N ASN A 173 -21.23 -2.52 -5.39
CA ASN A 173 -22.07 -2.92 -4.26
C ASN A 173 -22.26 -1.77 -3.27
N VAL A 174 -21.20 -0.99 -3.00
CA VAL A 174 -21.29 0.18 -2.12
C VAL A 174 -22.18 1.26 -2.72
N SER A 175 -22.12 1.53 -4.03
CA SER A 175 -22.96 2.54 -4.69
C SER A 175 -24.45 2.17 -4.76
N THR A 176 -24.80 0.90 -4.58
CA THR A 176 -26.19 0.41 -4.56
C THR A 176 -26.77 0.27 -3.15
N LEU A 177 -26.00 0.59 -2.12
CA LEU A 177 -26.48 0.50 -0.73
C LEU A 177 -27.62 1.50 -0.46
N THR A 178 -28.59 1.03 0.30
CA THR A 178 -29.64 1.83 0.89
C THR A 178 -29.83 1.48 2.35
N ILE A 179 -30.38 2.40 3.13
CA ILE A 179 -30.77 2.12 4.51
C ILE A 179 -31.77 0.98 4.54
N GLY A 180 -31.60 0.02 5.45
CA GLY A 180 -32.39 -1.20 5.54
C GLY A 180 -31.82 -2.39 4.75
N THR A 181 -30.78 -2.20 3.96
CA THR A 181 -30.11 -3.31 3.26
C THR A 181 -29.32 -4.18 4.23
N VAL A 182 -29.53 -5.50 4.20
CA VAL A 182 -28.69 -6.45 4.98
C VAL A 182 -27.41 -6.74 4.19
N VAL A 183 -26.27 -6.60 4.87
CA VAL A 183 -24.95 -6.73 4.24
C VAL A 183 -24.02 -7.64 5.03
N GLN A 184 -23.12 -8.30 4.31
CA GLN A 184 -21.94 -8.95 4.84
C GLN A 184 -20.73 -8.08 4.50
N ALA A 185 -20.17 -7.38 5.50
CA ALA A 185 -19.00 -6.55 5.36
C ALA A 185 -17.75 -7.30 5.86
N LYS A 186 -16.68 -7.26 5.07
CA LYS A 186 -15.39 -7.85 5.41
C LYS A 186 -14.29 -6.81 5.28
N GLY A 187 -13.43 -6.71 6.29
CA GLY A 187 -12.39 -5.69 6.31
C GLY A 187 -11.39 -5.85 7.44
N THR A 188 -10.62 -4.82 7.64
CA THR A 188 -9.67 -4.68 8.76
C THR A 188 -10.18 -3.64 9.73
N LEU A 189 -9.75 -3.74 10.98
CA LEU A 189 -10.15 -2.78 12.01
C LEU A 189 -9.17 -1.60 12.03
N SER A 190 -9.71 -0.40 12.15
CA SER A 190 -8.99 0.84 12.35
C SER A 190 -9.61 1.63 13.52
N THR A 191 -8.99 2.71 13.93
CA THR A 191 -9.53 3.58 14.99
C THR A 191 -9.66 5.00 14.47
N PHE A 192 -10.83 5.58 14.65
CA PHE A 192 -11.09 6.98 14.37
C PHE A 192 -11.77 7.63 15.58
N ARG A 193 -11.19 8.73 16.09
CA ARG A 193 -11.70 9.45 17.28
C ARG A 193 -12.01 8.53 18.48
N SER A 194 -11.12 7.57 18.74
CA SER A 194 -11.24 6.56 19.81
C SER A 194 -12.36 5.53 19.61
N SER A 195 -13.13 5.58 18.52
CA SER A 195 -14.06 4.52 18.12
C SER A 195 -13.40 3.57 17.12
N ARG A 196 -13.72 2.29 17.21
CA ARG A 196 -13.29 1.29 16.23
C ARG A 196 -14.20 1.33 15.04
N GLN A 197 -13.62 1.25 13.86
CA GLN A 197 -14.34 1.20 12.59
C GLN A 197 -13.78 0.10 11.69
N LEU A 198 -14.59 -0.35 10.76
CA LEU A 198 -14.23 -1.35 9.77
C LEU A 198 -13.76 -0.65 8.48
N SER A 199 -12.50 -0.84 8.13
CA SER A 199 -11.98 -0.46 6.81
C SER A 199 -12.34 -1.56 5.81
N LEU A 200 -13.26 -1.27 4.90
CA LEU A 200 -13.92 -2.24 4.04
C LEU A 200 -12.99 -2.76 2.95
N LEU A 201 -12.92 -4.07 2.82
CA LEU A 201 -12.20 -4.76 1.74
C LEU A 201 -13.14 -5.51 0.79
N ARG A 202 -14.23 -6.08 1.33
CA ARG A 202 -15.25 -6.80 0.53
C ARG A 202 -16.64 -6.53 1.12
N LEU A 203 -17.61 -6.43 0.23
CA LEU A 203 -19.02 -6.22 0.57
C LEU A 203 -19.88 -7.17 -0.26
N ALA A 204 -20.80 -7.86 0.39
CA ALA A 204 -21.85 -8.61 -0.27
C ALA A 204 -23.22 -8.22 0.31
N ILE A 205 -24.20 -8.03 -0.55
CA ILE A 205 -25.59 -7.83 -0.14
C ILE A 205 -26.18 -9.21 0.17
N VAL A 206 -26.81 -9.34 1.32
CA VAL A 206 -27.49 -10.57 1.74
C VAL A 206 -28.88 -10.60 1.12
N PRO A 207 -29.21 -11.58 0.26
CA PRO A 207 -30.41 -11.51 -0.56
C PRO A 207 -31.69 -11.80 0.22
N ASP A 208 -31.61 -12.62 1.25
CA ASP A 208 -32.78 -13.07 2.02
C ASP A 208 -32.40 -13.50 3.45
N THR A 209 -33.43 -13.69 4.27
CA THR A 209 -33.31 -14.08 5.69
C THR A 209 -32.69 -15.47 5.86
N THR A 210 -32.86 -16.39 4.90
CA THR A 210 -32.25 -17.72 4.98
C THR A 210 -30.73 -17.63 4.93
N HIS A 211 -30.21 -16.79 4.03
CA HIS A 211 -28.76 -16.52 3.95
C HIS A 211 -28.25 -15.79 5.19
N GLU A 212 -29.00 -14.84 5.72
CA GLU A 212 -28.66 -14.13 6.95
C GLU A 212 -28.55 -15.12 8.12
N MET A 213 -29.57 -15.97 8.31
CA MET A 213 -29.54 -16.99 9.38
C MET A 213 -28.41 -17.97 9.23
N ALA A 214 -28.04 -18.38 8.00
CA ALA A 214 -26.91 -19.23 7.75
C ALA A 214 -25.56 -18.55 8.13
N LEU A 215 -25.43 -17.25 7.88
CA LEU A 215 -24.27 -16.47 8.28
C LEU A 215 -24.16 -16.34 9.80
N ILE A 216 -25.29 -16.09 10.50
CA ILE A 216 -25.38 -16.07 11.96
C ILE A 216 -25.01 -17.42 12.56
N ALA A 217 -25.60 -18.51 12.06
CA ALA A 217 -25.29 -19.87 12.51
C ALA A 217 -23.77 -20.19 12.32
N SER A 218 -23.22 -19.80 11.19
CA SER A 218 -21.78 -19.94 10.90
C SER A 218 -20.89 -19.12 11.86
N ARG A 219 -21.36 -17.95 12.31
CA ARG A 219 -20.66 -17.15 13.33
C ARG A 219 -20.67 -17.86 14.67
N ILE A 220 -21.82 -18.35 15.12
CA ILE A 220 -21.96 -19.07 16.39
C ILE A 220 -21.09 -20.34 16.39
N THR A 221 -21.10 -21.09 15.30
CA THR A 221 -20.25 -22.28 15.18
C THR A 221 -18.76 -21.90 15.29
N PHE A 222 -18.33 -20.82 14.64
CA PHE A 222 -16.95 -20.37 14.70
C PHE A 222 -16.57 -19.85 16.09
N LEU A 223 -17.47 -19.16 16.78
CA LEU A 223 -17.27 -18.71 18.15
C LEU A 223 -17.02 -19.93 19.05
N ASN A 224 -17.94 -20.88 19.09
CA ASN A 224 -17.86 -22.04 19.97
C ASN A 224 -16.68 -22.97 19.65
N SER A 225 -16.34 -23.13 18.37
CA SER A 225 -15.26 -24.05 17.97
C SER A 225 -13.87 -23.46 18.12
N THR A 226 -13.73 -22.16 17.91
CA THR A 226 -12.41 -21.52 17.80
C THR A 226 -12.19 -20.41 18.83
N LEU A 227 -13.09 -19.44 18.94
CA LEU A 227 -12.81 -18.22 19.71
C LEU A 227 -12.98 -18.40 21.23
N GLU A 228 -13.87 -19.25 21.69
CA GLU A 228 -14.08 -19.51 23.14
C GLU A 228 -12.90 -20.26 23.77
N ASN A 229 -12.11 -20.96 22.97
CA ASN A 229 -10.99 -21.73 23.46
C ASN A 229 -9.69 -20.94 23.27
N PRO A 230 -8.82 -20.81 24.29
CA PRO A 230 -7.53 -20.19 24.11
C PRO A 230 -6.69 -20.89 23.03
N TRP A 231 -6.07 -20.11 22.16
CA TRP A 231 -5.16 -20.65 21.17
C TRP A 231 -3.89 -21.19 21.84
N THR A 232 -3.55 -22.44 21.55
CA THR A 232 -2.37 -23.12 22.11
C THR A 232 -1.49 -23.68 20.99
N LEU A 233 -0.18 -23.50 21.14
CA LEU A 233 0.82 -24.09 20.25
C LEU A 233 1.74 -25.04 21.03
N SER A 234 2.05 -26.18 20.43
CA SER A 234 3.07 -27.08 20.98
C SER A 234 4.47 -26.45 20.90
N SER A 235 5.33 -26.77 21.86
CA SER A 235 6.72 -26.27 21.87
C SER A 235 7.52 -26.67 20.63
N SER A 236 7.21 -27.83 20.04
CA SER A 236 7.84 -28.30 18.79
C SER A 236 7.45 -27.39 17.63
N ARG A 237 6.13 -27.11 17.48
CA ARG A 237 5.63 -26.25 16.41
C ARG A 237 6.14 -24.81 16.51
N LEU A 238 6.24 -24.29 17.74
CA LEU A 238 6.79 -22.96 17.98
C LEU A 238 8.27 -22.85 17.52
N LYS A 239 9.09 -23.88 17.78
CA LYS A 239 10.49 -23.93 17.36
C LYS A 239 10.61 -24.03 15.82
N GLU A 240 9.73 -24.79 15.17
CA GLU A 240 9.68 -24.87 13.71
C GLU A 240 9.37 -23.50 13.09
N LEU A 241 8.30 -22.84 13.55
CA LEU A 241 7.92 -21.50 13.09
C LEU A 241 9.03 -20.47 13.34
N GLN A 242 9.74 -20.57 14.45
CA GLN A 242 10.89 -19.70 14.71
C GLN A 242 11.99 -19.91 13.66
N LYS A 243 12.32 -21.17 13.36
CA LYS A 243 13.33 -21.49 12.36
C LYS A 243 12.92 -21.05 10.95
N GLU A 244 11.64 -21.23 10.59
CA GLU A 244 11.08 -20.74 9.34
C GLU A 244 11.22 -19.22 9.24
N ALA A 245 10.84 -18.48 10.28
CA ALA A 245 10.92 -17.02 10.32
C ALA A 245 12.37 -16.49 10.28
N GLU A 246 13.32 -17.20 10.87
CA GLU A 246 14.76 -16.87 10.78
C GLU A 246 15.26 -17.06 9.34
N GLY A 247 14.87 -18.15 8.68
CA GLY A 247 15.21 -18.42 7.28
C GLY A 247 14.60 -17.38 6.31
N GLU A 248 13.37 -16.94 6.53
CA GLU A 248 12.74 -15.89 5.74
C GLU A 248 13.44 -14.54 5.91
N LYS A 249 13.80 -14.16 7.14
CA LYS A 249 14.57 -12.93 7.40
C LYS A 249 15.92 -12.93 6.67
N GLU A 250 16.61 -14.05 6.66
CA GLU A 250 17.89 -14.18 5.95
C GLU A 250 17.69 -14.06 4.44
N GLN A 251 16.65 -14.70 3.88
CA GLN A 251 16.32 -14.58 2.46
C GLN A 251 15.96 -13.15 2.08
N ASP A 252 15.17 -12.45 2.90
CA ASP A 252 14.79 -11.06 2.67
C ASP A 252 15.99 -10.12 2.77
N HIS A 253 16.88 -10.35 3.71
CA HIS A 253 18.16 -9.64 3.78
C HIS A 253 18.96 -9.82 2.48
N MET A 254 19.11 -11.05 2.01
CA MET A 254 19.83 -11.34 0.76
C MET A 254 19.14 -10.71 -0.46
N ARG A 255 17.79 -10.71 -0.52
CA ARG A 255 17.03 -10.03 -1.57
C ARG A 255 17.25 -8.51 -1.52
N ALA A 256 17.23 -7.90 -0.33
CA ALA A 256 17.49 -6.48 -0.14
C ALA A 256 18.90 -6.09 -0.57
N VAL A 257 19.91 -6.87 -0.22
CA VAL A 257 21.31 -6.67 -0.66
C VAL A 257 21.42 -6.75 -2.19
N ARG A 258 20.80 -7.76 -2.81
CA ARG A 258 20.78 -7.89 -4.28
C ARG A 258 20.08 -6.71 -4.96
N ARG A 259 18.98 -6.22 -4.38
CA ARG A 259 18.26 -5.04 -4.89
C ARG A 259 19.13 -3.79 -4.83
N ARG A 260 19.74 -3.51 -3.66
CA ARG A 260 20.66 -2.37 -3.49
C ARG A 260 21.82 -2.41 -4.47
N LYS A 261 22.41 -3.60 -4.70
CA LYS A 261 23.49 -3.78 -5.69
C LYS A 261 23.01 -3.48 -7.11
N ARG A 262 21.82 -3.93 -7.50
CA ARG A 262 21.23 -3.61 -8.82
C ARG A 262 20.94 -2.11 -8.98
N GLU A 263 20.42 -1.47 -7.95
CA GLU A 263 20.15 -0.03 -7.94
C GLU A 263 21.44 0.79 -8.08
N ALA A 264 22.49 0.41 -7.31
CA ALA A 264 23.81 1.03 -7.41
C ALA A 264 24.42 0.89 -8.81
N MET A 265 24.34 -0.30 -9.42
CA MET A 265 24.83 -0.54 -10.79
C MET A 265 24.04 0.25 -11.82
N LYS A 266 22.72 0.40 -11.63
CA LYS A 266 21.88 1.22 -12.50
C LYS A 266 22.26 2.69 -12.39
N HIS A 267 22.41 3.21 -11.19
CA HIS A 267 22.84 4.60 -10.93
C HIS A 267 24.22 4.88 -11.55
N GLN A 268 25.20 3.99 -11.37
CA GLN A 268 26.52 4.13 -11.96
C GLN A 268 26.46 4.14 -13.51
N ARG A 269 25.56 3.34 -14.11
CA ARG A 269 25.36 3.36 -15.57
C ARG A 269 24.74 4.67 -16.04
N GLU A 270 23.75 5.18 -15.30
CA GLU A 270 23.09 6.46 -15.60
C GLU A 270 24.08 7.63 -15.46
N GLU A 271 24.92 7.64 -14.43
CA GLU A 271 25.98 8.65 -14.26
C GLU A 271 26.99 8.64 -15.42
N ARG A 272 27.44 7.43 -15.82
CA ARG A 272 28.33 7.33 -16.99
C ARG A 272 27.67 7.85 -18.26
N HIS A 273 26.42 7.53 -18.48
CA HIS A 273 25.66 8.00 -19.64
C HIS A 273 25.46 9.51 -19.61
N THR A 274 25.12 10.08 -18.46
CA THR A 274 24.98 11.54 -18.27
C THR A 274 26.31 12.25 -18.49
N ARG A 275 27.41 11.68 -18.06
CA ARG A 275 28.75 12.22 -18.30
C ARG A 275 29.10 12.25 -19.79
N LEU A 276 28.85 11.14 -20.51
CA LEU A 276 29.09 11.08 -21.95
C LEU A 276 28.24 12.10 -22.73
N ILE A 277 26.99 12.26 -22.36
CA ILE A 277 26.11 13.29 -22.95
C ILE A 277 26.70 14.69 -22.71
N ARG A 278 27.11 14.99 -21.48
CA ARG A 278 27.71 16.30 -21.15
C ARG A 278 28.97 16.56 -21.97
N GLU A 279 29.87 15.60 -22.06
CA GLU A 279 31.11 15.72 -22.85
C GLU A 279 30.79 15.95 -24.35
N ALA A 280 29.76 15.26 -24.87
CA ALA A 280 29.30 15.48 -26.25
C ALA A 280 28.74 16.89 -26.48
N TYR A 281 27.93 17.40 -25.57
CA TYR A 281 27.41 18.76 -25.63
C TYR A 281 28.50 19.82 -25.54
N GLU A 282 29.47 19.65 -24.65
CA GLU A 282 30.60 20.57 -24.50
C GLU A 282 31.44 20.62 -25.77
N LYS A 283 31.67 19.48 -26.41
CA LYS A 283 32.38 19.41 -27.70
C LYS A 283 31.60 20.12 -28.84
N GLU A 284 30.30 19.84 -28.94
CA GLU A 284 29.45 20.48 -29.94
C GLU A 284 29.40 22.01 -29.78
N GLU A 285 29.35 22.48 -28.53
CA GLU A 285 29.36 23.91 -28.23
C GLU A 285 30.72 24.55 -28.56
N GLN A 286 31.82 23.86 -28.31
CA GLN A 286 33.16 24.35 -28.76
C GLN A 286 33.26 24.45 -30.27
N ASP A 287 32.74 23.45 -30.99
CA ASP A 287 32.74 23.46 -32.47
C ASP A 287 31.86 24.58 -33.03
N ARG A 288 30.69 24.85 -32.41
CA ARG A 288 29.84 25.99 -32.76
C ARG A 288 30.55 27.33 -32.52
N ARG A 289 31.28 27.49 -31.40
CA ARG A 289 32.03 28.69 -31.13
C ARG A 289 33.14 28.95 -32.14
N ARG A 290 33.90 27.90 -32.47
CA ARG A 290 34.92 27.98 -33.55
C ARG A 290 34.32 28.42 -34.88
N ALA A 291 33.24 27.75 -35.30
CA ALA A 291 32.57 28.11 -36.56
C ALA A 291 32.02 29.54 -36.55
N ALA A 292 31.52 30.05 -35.41
CA ALA A 292 31.05 31.40 -35.27
C ALA A 292 32.21 32.42 -35.32
N ASP A 293 33.37 32.11 -34.75
CA ASP A 293 34.54 32.96 -34.79
C ASP A 293 35.15 32.99 -36.22
N GLU A 294 35.24 31.88 -36.89
CA GLU A 294 35.64 31.80 -38.31
C GLU A 294 34.72 32.63 -39.22
N ALA A 295 33.39 32.51 -39.00
CA ALA A 295 32.41 33.29 -39.76
C ALA A 295 32.55 34.83 -39.48
N LYS A 296 32.87 35.24 -38.25
CA LYS A 296 33.16 36.66 -37.95
C LYS A 296 34.39 37.17 -38.71
N VAL A 297 35.50 36.42 -38.65
CA VAL A 297 36.74 36.79 -39.35
C VAL A 297 36.49 36.85 -40.86
N ALA A 298 35.80 35.85 -41.42
CA ALA A 298 35.46 35.89 -42.85
C ALA A 298 34.56 37.12 -43.21
N GLY A 299 33.60 37.42 -42.36
CA GLY A 299 32.74 38.59 -42.51
C GLY A 299 33.49 39.93 -42.42
N GLU A 300 34.51 40.05 -41.59
CA GLU A 300 35.36 41.23 -41.49
C GLU A 300 36.25 41.39 -42.74
N VAL A 301 36.83 40.30 -43.23
CA VAL A 301 37.62 40.29 -44.49
C VAL A 301 36.75 40.74 -45.67
N LEU A 302 35.56 40.21 -45.80
CA LEU A 302 34.61 40.60 -46.84
C LEU A 302 34.22 42.08 -46.76
N ARG A 303 33.96 42.60 -45.57
CA ARG A 303 33.67 44.03 -45.34
C ARG A 303 34.84 44.90 -45.70
N ALA A 304 36.08 44.47 -45.39
CA ALA A 304 37.29 45.22 -45.76
C ALA A 304 37.49 45.22 -47.29
N GLN A 305 37.24 44.11 -47.98
CA GLN A 305 37.31 44.05 -49.45
C GLN A 305 36.26 44.93 -50.12
N LEU A 306 35.00 44.92 -49.63
CA LEU A 306 33.96 45.81 -50.13
C LEU A 306 34.25 47.28 -49.92
N LYS A 307 34.88 47.69 -48.80
CA LYS A 307 35.33 49.04 -48.56
C LYS A 307 36.47 49.47 -49.51
N LYS A 308 37.40 48.56 -49.81
CA LYS A 308 38.47 48.82 -50.82
C LYS A 308 37.90 48.96 -52.24
N GLY A 309 36.96 48.10 -52.62
CA GLY A 309 36.29 48.16 -53.94
C GLY A 309 35.50 49.46 -54.16
N LYS A 310 34.81 49.96 -53.11
CA LYS A 310 34.10 51.26 -53.15
C LYS A 310 35.06 52.48 -53.27
N ARG A 311 36.27 52.40 -52.70
CA ARG A 311 37.29 53.46 -52.83
C ARG A 311 37.93 53.50 -54.18
N SER A 312 38.07 52.35 -54.94
CA SER A 312 38.59 52.29 -56.24
C SER A 312 37.58 52.67 -57.36
N ALA A 313 36.26 52.54 -57.04
CA ALA A 313 35.20 52.94 -57.98
C ALA A 313 34.79 54.43 -57.91
N GLY A 314 35.20 55.15 -56.85
CA GLY A 314 34.92 56.58 -56.69
C GLY A 314 36.00 57.52 -57.19
N GLY A 315 37.08 57.05 -57.86
CA GLY A 315 38.23 57.84 -58.37
C GLY A 315 38.30 58.04 -59.89
N LYS A 316 37.18 57.97 -60.61
CA LYS A 316 37.11 58.39 -62.02
C LYS A 316 35.88 59.23 -62.25
N LYS A 317 35.95 60.50 -61.88
CA LYS A 317 35.21 61.62 -62.44
C LYS A 317 36.14 62.82 -62.37
N ASP A 318 36.83 62.97 -63.42
CA ASP A 318 37.19 64.23 -64.08
C ASP A 318 37.66 63.97 -65.47
#